data_a9fa7c3f76fa87711f14d9624a28487f
#
_entry.id   a9fa7c3f76fa87711f14d9624a28487f
#
_cell.length_a   1.000
_cell.length_b   1.000
_cell.length_c   1.000
_cell.angle_alpha   90.00
_cell.angle_beta   90.00
_cell.angle_gamma   90.00
#
_symmetry.space_group_name_H-M   'P 1'
#
loop_
_entity.id
_entity.type
_entity.pdbx_description
1 polymer ?
#
loop_
_entity_poly.entity_id
_entity_poly.type
_entity_poly.pdbx_seq_one_letter_code
_entity_poly.pdbx_strand_id
1 'polypeptide(L)'
;METESKDSPIGILTSVRQEMVAIACLLNPISLFKRNGVSYYHGEIDGIPVILTRSGMGWERAQRAANGLIGAGSPKSLIIAGFAASLSPGVKRGEIIIPDCVQASQNLAPDTPSLTPSIPMDDVIRTPHIHINKGGLITHDRIVIHTSEKRAIAGVHPNCASLDMESYPMAMEAEKAKIPWIIVRGITDDFNEDMPLDFNRYVGANGETSASLVALAVCLRFWKIPAMIDFGKNAQQTADKIADTVHNFILSLA
;
A
#
# COMPACT_ATOMS: atom_id res chain seq x y z
N MET A 1 20.54 -15.60 -20.51
CA MET A 1 19.93 -14.32 -20.91
C MET A 1 18.57 -14.71 -21.44
N GLU A 2 17.61 -14.91 -20.53
CA GLU A 2 16.21 -15.15 -20.90
C GLU A 2 15.66 -13.82 -21.43
N THR A 3 15.13 -13.87 -22.63
CA THR A 3 14.44 -12.73 -23.26
C THR A 3 13.28 -12.32 -22.35
N GLU A 4 13.34 -11.13 -21.74
CA GLU A 4 12.18 -10.51 -21.12
C GLU A 4 11.05 -10.49 -22.15
N SER A 5 10.04 -11.31 -21.90
CA SER A 5 8.87 -11.38 -22.77
C SER A 5 8.14 -10.03 -22.63
N LYS A 6 7.97 -9.33 -23.74
CA LYS A 6 7.23 -8.07 -23.84
C LYS A 6 5.78 -8.20 -23.32
N ASP A 7 5.32 -9.42 -23.11
CA ASP A 7 3.97 -9.80 -22.69
C ASP A 7 3.84 -10.10 -21.18
N SER A 8 4.93 -10.02 -20.39
CA SER A 8 4.84 -10.24 -18.94
C SER A 8 4.10 -9.09 -18.26
N PRO A 9 3.11 -9.39 -17.40
CA PRO A 9 2.29 -8.35 -16.80
C PRO A 9 3.06 -7.52 -15.77
N ILE A 10 2.58 -6.31 -15.50
CA ILE A 10 2.95 -5.56 -14.30
C ILE A 10 2.15 -6.13 -13.13
N GLY A 11 2.83 -6.50 -12.05
CA GLY A 11 2.20 -6.96 -10.82
C GLY A 11 1.82 -5.79 -9.92
N ILE A 12 0.60 -5.79 -9.37
CA ILE A 12 0.16 -4.79 -8.41
C ILE A 12 -0.28 -5.49 -7.13
N LEU A 13 0.29 -5.06 -6.01
CA LEU A 13 0.00 -5.54 -4.66
C LEU A 13 -0.69 -4.45 -3.86
N THR A 14 -1.86 -4.76 -3.29
CA THR A 14 -2.60 -3.90 -2.36
C THR A 14 -2.87 -4.65 -1.05
N SER A 15 -3.26 -3.93 -0.01
CA SER A 15 -3.52 -4.52 1.30
C SER A 15 -5.00 -4.58 1.64
N VAL A 16 -5.75 -3.51 1.41
CA VAL A 16 -7.18 -3.43 1.75
C VAL A 16 -8.08 -3.31 0.53
N ARG A 17 -9.39 -3.58 0.76
CA ARG A 17 -10.38 -3.62 -0.32
C ARG A 17 -10.52 -2.29 -1.07
N GLN A 18 -10.47 -1.16 -0.38
CA GLN A 18 -10.64 0.17 -1.00
C GLN A 18 -9.54 0.46 -2.03
N GLU A 19 -8.29 0.18 -1.67
CA GLU A 19 -7.13 0.29 -2.56
C GLU A 19 -7.29 -0.58 -3.81
N MET A 20 -7.62 -1.85 -3.57
CA MET A 20 -7.80 -2.84 -4.65
C MET A 20 -8.93 -2.45 -5.60
N VAL A 21 -10.07 -1.99 -5.08
CA VAL A 21 -11.22 -1.61 -5.92
C VAL A 21 -10.89 -0.39 -6.78
N ALA A 22 -10.24 0.63 -6.23
CA ALA A 22 -9.85 1.82 -6.98
C ALA A 22 -8.95 1.46 -8.18
N ILE A 23 -7.97 0.58 -7.99
CA ILE A 23 -7.07 0.14 -9.06
C ILE A 23 -7.79 -0.83 -10.02
N ALA A 24 -8.63 -1.74 -9.51
CA ALA A 24 -9.36 -2.69 -10.35
C ALA A 24 -10.32 -2.01 -11.33
N CYS A 25 -10.84 -0.82 -10.99
CA CYS A 25 -11.67 -0.03 -11.89
C CYS A 25 -10.93 0.46 -13.15
N LEU A 26 -9.59 0.45 -13.15
CA LEU A 26 -8.77 0.79 -14.31
C LEU A 26 -8.59 -0.38 -15.29
N LEU A 27 -8.80 -1.63 -14.85
CA LEU A 27 -8.57 -2.81 -15.66
C LEU A 27 -9.71 -3.05 -16.66
N ASN A 28 -9.37 -3.24 -17.93
CA ASN A 28 -10.33 -3.56 -18.99
C ASN A 28 -9.66 -4.41 -20.09
N PRO A 29 -10.16 -5.61 -20.42
CA PRO A 29 -11.16 -6.38 -19.67
C PRO A 29 -10.60 -6.85 -18.31
N ILE A 30 -11.48 -7.26 -17.41
CA ILE A 30 -11.08 -7.83 -16.12
C ILE A 30 -11.51 -9.29 -16.03
N SER A 31 -10.60 -10.16 -15.65
CA SER A 31 -10.86 -11.56 -15.31
C SER A 31 -10.38 -11.89 -13.92
N LEU A 32 -11.08 -12.78 -13.24
CA LEU A 32 -10.76 -13.22 -11.88
C LEU A 32 -10.42 -14.71 -11.88
N PHE A 33 -9.30 -15.08 -11.30
CA PHE A 33 -9.01 -16.46 -10.95
C PHE A 33 -8.56 -16.59 -9.50
N LYS A 34 -8.64 -17.80 -8.95
CA LYS A 34 -8.19 -18.10 -7.59
C LYS A 34 -7.11 -19.18 -7.62
N ARG A 35 -6.07 -18.98 -6.83
CA ARG A 35 -5.02 -19.96 -6.60
C ARG A 35 -4.63 -19.96 -5.11
N ASN A 36 -4.66 -21.13 -4.48
CA ASN A 36 -4.35 -21.28 -3.05
C ASN A 36 -5.15 -20.34 -2.12
N GLY A 37 -6.44 -20.12 -2.45
CA GLY A 37 -7.32 -19.24 -1.67
C GLY A 37 -7.14 -17.74 -1.90
N VAL A 38 -6.16 -17.34 -2.70
CA VAL A 38 -5.92 -15.95 -3.07
C VAL A 38 -6.60 -15.63 -4.40
N SER A 39 -7.23 -14.46 -4.48
CA SER A 39 -7.87 -13.95 -5.70
C SER A 39 -6.91 -13.05 -6.47
N TYR A 40 -6.79 -13.32 -7.77
CA TYR A 40 -5.98 -12.53 -8.71
C TYR A 40 -6.89 -11.97 -9.80
N TYR A 41 -6.72 -10.69 -10.09
CA TYR A 41 -7.43 -9.98 -11.14
C TYR A 41 -6.45 -9.76 -12.28
N HIS A 42 -6.76 -10.29 -13.45
CA HIS A 42 -6.03 -10.07 -14.69
C HIS A 42 -6.79 -9.12 -15.59
N GLY A 43 -6.08 -8.25 -16.25
CA GLY A 43 -6.64 -7.33 -17.23
C GLY A 43 -5.55 -6.49 -17.86
N GLU A 44 -5.96 -5.44 -18.51
CA GLU A 44 -5.07 -4.47 -19.13
C GLU A 44 -5.42 -3.06 -18.63
N ILE A 45 -4.41 -2.23 -18.51
CA ILE A 45 -4.55 -0.79 -18.32
C ILE A 45 -3.93 -0.13 -19.55
N ASP A 46 -4.76 0.50 -20.39
CA ASP A 46 -4.35 1.10 -21.69
C ASP A 46 -3.54 0.12 -22.57
N GLY A 47 -3.96 -1.15 -22.64
CA GLY A 47 -3.32 -2.19 -23.43
C GLY A 47 -2.07 -2.81 -22.78
N ILE A 48 -1.71 -2.41 -21.56
CA ILE A 48 -0.57 -2.97 -20.81
C ILE A 48 -1.08 -4.07 -19.89
N PRO A 49 -0.58 -5.32 -20.01
CA PRO A 49 -1.03 -6.43 -19.16
C PRO A 49 -0.71 -6.19 -17.68
N VAL A 50 -1.70 -6.43 -16.82
CA VAL A 50 -1.62 -6.24 -15.38
C VAL A 50 -2.17 -7.45 -14.63
N ILE A 51 -1.51 -7.83 -13.52
CA ILE A 51 -2.03 -8.76 -12.52
C ILE A 51 -2.12 -8.06 -11.17
N LEU A 52 -3.31 -7.99 -10.60
CA LEU A 52 -3.59 -7.34 -9.33
C LEU A 52 -4.01 -8.36 -8.28
N THR A 53 -3.50 -8.23 -7.06
CA THR A 53 -3.98 -9.00 -5.91
C THR A 53 -4.01 -8.15 -4.64
N ARG A 54 -4.80 -8.63 -3.67
CA ARG A 54 -4.93 -8.04 -2.35
C ARG A 54 -4.46 -9.03 -1.28
N SER A 55 -3.61 -8.57 -0.36
CA SER A 55 -3.04 -9.38 0.70
C SER A 55 -3.96 -9.53 1.93
N GLY A 56 -4.71 -8.51 2.30
CA GLY A 56 -5.13 -8.25 3.66
C GLY A 56 -4.00 -7.64 4.48
N MET A 57 -4.32 -7.06 5.65
CA MET A 57 -3.35 -6.37 6.50
C MET A 57 -2.39 -7.34 7.21
N GLY A 58 -1.15 -6.90 7.37
CA GLY A 58 -0.10 -7.51 8.17
C GLY A 58 0.93 -8.33 7.40
N TRP A 59 2.09 -8.49 8.02
CA TRP A 59 3.33 -9.02 7.46
C TRP A 59 3.17 -10.35 6.70
N GLU A 60 2.69 -11.39 7.39
CA GLU A 60 2.63 -12.74 6.81
C GLU A 60 1.72 -12.82 5.59
N ARG A 61 0.62 -12.05 5.61
CA ARG A 61 -0.32 -11.99 4.47
C ARG A 61 0.29 -11.26 3.30
N ALA A 62 0.96 -10.14 3.57
CA ALA A 62 1.67 -9.35 2.58
C ALA A 62 2.75 -10.19 1.88
N GLN A 63 3.56 -10.90 2.66
CA GLN A 63 4.59 -11.79 2.15
C GLN A 63 4.00 -12.91 1.28
N ARG A 64 2.96 -13.58 1.78
CA ARG A 64 2.27 -14.66 1.05
C ARG A 64 1.64 -14.19 -0.26
N ALA A 65 1.02 -13.00 -0.24
CA ALA A 65 0.40 -12.43 -1.43
C ALA A 65 1.43 -12.06 -2.49
N ALA A 66 2.56 -11.45 -2.09
CA ALA A 66 3.66 -11.12 -2.98
C ALA A 66 4.26 -12.38 -3.64
N ASN A 67 4.61 -13.38 -2.82
CA ASN A 67 5.11 -14.66 -3.33
C ASN A 67 4.10 -15.34 -4.26
N GLY A 68 2.83 -15.33 -3.88
CA GLY A 68 1.75 -15.91 -4.70
C GLY A 68 1.56 -15.20 -6.03
N LEU A 69 1.62 -13.86 -6.06
CA LEU A 69 1.49 -13.07 -7.29
C LEU A 69 2.69 -13.31 -8.22
N ILE A 70 3.90 -13.32 -7.68
CA ILE A 70 5.13 -13.62 -8.42
C ILE A 70 5.02 -15.01 -9.08
N GLY A 71 4.62 -16.03 -8.31
CA GLY A 71 4.47 -17.39 -8.82
C GLY A 71 3.27 -17.61 -9.76
N ALA A 72 2.27 -16.73 -9.73
CA ALA A 72 1.07 -16.85 -10.57
C ALA A 72 1.21 -16.11 -11.91
N GLY A 73 1.89 -14.96 -11.92
CA GLY A 73 1.92 -14.06 -13.07
C GLY A 73 3.29 -13.83 -13.68
N SER A 74 4.38 -14.23 -13.01
CA SER A 74 5.75 -13.93 -13.45
C SER A 74 5.90 -12.47 -13.94
N PRO A 75 5.55 -11.49 -13.09
CA PRO A 75 5.48 -10.09 -13.51
C PRO A 75 6.87 -9.54 -13.85
N LYS A 76 6.93 -8.65 -14.85
CA LYS A 76 8.17 -7.95 -15.22
C LYS A 76 8.59 -6.88 -14.19
N SER A 77 7.62 -6.36 -13.42
CA SER A 77 7.83 -5.38 -12.34
C SER A 77 6.69 -5.45 -11.33
N LEU A 78 6.92 -4.93 -10.11
CA LEU A 78 5.93 -4.88 -9.05
C LEU A 78 5.68 -3.45 -8.57
N ILE A 79 4.40 -3.08 -8.46
CA ILE A 79 3.92 -1.87 -7.80
C ILE A 79 3.26 -2.27 -6.49
N ILE A 80 3.80 -1.81 -5.37
CA ILE A 80 3.25 -2.00 -4.03
C ILE A 80 2.46 -0.75 -3.68
N ALA A 81 1.13 -0.82 -3.82
CA ALA A 81 0.26 0.35 -3.71
C ALA A 81 -0.68 0.22 -2.50
N GLY A 82 -0.89 1.31 -1.76
CA GLY A 82 -1.80 1.29 -0.63
C GLY A 82 -1.73 2.51 0.28
N PHE A 83 -2.41 2.42 1.42
CA PHE A 83 -2.44 3.46 2.43
C PHE A 83 -1.22 3.45 3.34
N ALA A 84 -0.93 4.61 3.93
CA ALA A 84 0.05 4.78 4.99
C ALA A 84 -0.36 5.90 5.94
N ALA A 85 0.18 5.88 7.15
CA ALA A 85 0.14 7.01 8.08
C ALA A 85 1.32 7.95 7.84
N SER A 86 1.14 9.24 8.10
CA SER A 86 2.25 10.20 8.10
C SER A 86 3.11 10.04 9.37
N LEU A 87 4.43 10.07 9.19
CA LEU A 87 5.43 10.20 10.25
C LEU A 87 6.17 11.56 10.21
N SER A 88 5.76 12.48 9.34
CA SER A 88 6.40 13.78 9.18
C SER A 88 5.37 14.91 9.16
N PRO A 89 5.60 16.03 9.85
CA PRO A 89 4.72 17.19 9.76
C PRO A 89 4.58 17.77 8.34
N GLY A 90 5.55 17.48 7.47
CA GLY A 90 5.55 17.94 6.07
C GLY A 90 4.69 17.12 5.13
N VAL A 91 4.27 15.92 5.52
CA VAL A 91 3.47 15.01 4.69
C VAL A 91 2.06 14.95 5.25
N LYS A 92 1.07 15.32 4.44
CA LYS A 92 -0.32 15.53 4.86
C LYS A 92 -1.26 14.45 4.39
N ARG A 93 -2.36 14.30 5.11
CA ARG A 93 -3.49 13.46 4.73
C ARG A 93 -3.97 13.80 3.31
N GLY A 94 -4.20 12.77 2.50
CA GLY A 94 -4.60 12.89 1.10
C GLY A 94 -3.46 13.17 0.12
N GLU A 95 -2.21 13.22 0.58
CA GLU A 95 -1.03 13.30 -0.30
C GLU A 95 -0.50 11.92 -0.66
N ILE A 96 0.26 11.86 -1.74
CA ILE A 96 0.98 10.66 -2.17
C ILE A 96 2.44 10.75 -1.70
N ILE A 97 2.98 9.63 -1.26
CA ILE A 97 4.40 9.45 -1.00
C ILE A 97 4.92 8.26 -1.82
N ILE A 98 6.08 8.46 -2.44
CA ILE A 98 6.87 7.40 -3.08
C ILE A 98 8.15 7.29 -2.27
N PRO A 99 8.25 6.29 -1.39
CA PRO A 99 9.39 6.15 -0.50
C PRO A 99 10.67 5.84 -1.28
N ASP A 100 11.76 6.49 -0.88
CA ASP A 100 13.12 6.22 -1.38
C ASP A 100 13.77 5.00 -0.72
N CYS A 101 13.23 4.57 0.42
CA CYS A 101 13.60 3.33 1.09
C CYS A 101 12.46 2.79 1.95
N VAL A 102 12.49 1.49 2.23
CA VAL A 102 11.59 0.84 3.18
C VAL A 102 12.37 0.07 4.23
N GLN A 103 11.95 0.20 5.48
CA GLN A 103 12.54 -0.46 6.64
C GLN A 103 11.45 -1.24 7.40
N ALA A 104 11.84 -2.33 8.07
CA ALA A 104 10.99 -2.95 9.08
C ALA A 104 11.26 -2.34 10.46
N SER A 105 10.23 -2.21 11.29
CA SER A 105 10.43 -1.81 12.68
C SER A 105 11.23 -2.88 13.43
N GLN A 106 12.07 -2.45 14.38
CA GLN A 106 12.93 -3.36 15.16
C GLN A 106 12.13 -4.44 15.91
N ASN A 107 10.90 -4.11 16.35
CA ASN A 107 10.03 -5.06 17.03
C ASN A 107 9.49 -6.16 16.10
N LEU A 108 9.39 -5.87 14.80
CA LEU A 108 8.80 -6.76 13.81
C LEU A 108 9.86 -7.66 13.15
N ALA A 109 10.97 -7.07 12.76
CA ALA A 109 12.08 -7.80 12.14
C ALA A 109 13.41 -7.10 12.48
N PRO A 110 14.00 -7.42 13.66
CA PRO A 110 15.27 -6.84 14.06
C PRO A 110 16.36 -7.19 13.06
N ASP A 111 17.32 -6.28 12.90
CA ASP A 111 18.52 -6.47 12.06
C ASP A 111 18.26 -6.69 10.55
N THR A 112 17.07 -6.34 10.06
CA THR A 112 16.79 -6.39 8.62
C THR A 112 17.35 -5.14 7.92
N PRO A 113 17.95 -5.29 6.72
CA PRO A 113 18.47 -4.15 5.98
C PRO A 113 17.35 -3.26 5.45
N SER A 114 17.64 -1.99 5.28
CA SER A 114 16.78 -1.12 4.48
C SER A 114 16.80 -1.56 3.02
N LEU A 115 15.63 -1.61 2.38
CA LEU A 115 15.49 -1.92 0.96
C LEU A 115 15.22 -0.64 0.18
N THR A 116 15.82 -0.51 -1.00
CA THR A 116 15.66 0.65 -1.88
C THR A 116 14.90 0.22 -3.14
N PRO A 117 13.80 0.90 -3.51
CA PRO A 117 13.11 0.63 -4.75
C PRO A 117 14.05 0.64 -5.94
N SER A 118 13.93 -0.37 -6.79
CA SER A 118 14.81 -0.50 -7.97
C SER A 118 14.30 0.27 -9.18
N ILE A 119 13.04 0.73 -9.17
CA ILE A 119 12.47 1.57 -10.21
C ILE A 119 12.63 3.03 -9.80
N PRO A 120 13.28 3.88 -10.63
CA PRO A 120 13.52 5.29 -10.30
C PRO A 120 12.22 6.07 -10.18
N MET A 121 12.14 6.93 -9.16
CA MET A 121 10.98 7.79 -8.94
C MET A 121 10.82 8.86 -10.03
N ASP A 122 11.90 9.31 -10.63
CA ASP A 122 11.88 10.38 -11.63
C ASP A 122 11.04 10.00 -12.87
N ASP A 123 10.86 8.70 -13.12
CA ASP A 123 9.98 8.18 -14.17
C ASP A 123 8.48 8.31 -13.81
N VAL A 124 8.16 8.52 -12.52
CA VAL A 124 6.79 8.55 -11.98
C VAL A 124 6.22 9.96 -11.84
N ILE A 125 7.08 10.99 -11.69
CA ILE A 125 6.70 12.36 -11.27
C ILE A 125 5.93 13.14 -12.35
N ARG A 126 5.49 12.52 -13.42
CA ARG A 126 4.77 13.19 -14.51
C ARG A 126 3.26 13.33 -14.28
N THR A 127 2.76 13.04 -13.08
CA THR A 127 1.33 13.17 -12.78
C THR A 127 0.99 14.62 -12.46
N PRO A 128 0.36 15.38 -13.38
CA PRO A 128 -0.05 16.74 -13.08
C PRO A 128 -1.10 16.74 -11.96
N HIS A 129 -0.99 17.70 -11.04
CA HIS A 129 -1.92 17.92 -9.92
C HIS A 129 -1.81 16.96 -8.70
N ILE A 130 -0.89 16.01 -8.68
CA ILE A 130 -0.64 15.19 -7.50
C ILE A 130 0.67 15.64 -6.85
N HIS A 131 0.59 16.07 -5.59
CA HIS A 131 1.78 16.37 -4.81
C HIS A 131 2.39 15.06 -4.32
N ILE A 132 3.62 14.78 -4.77
CA ILE A 132 4.36 13.56 -4.41
C ILE A 132 5.48 13.93 -3.43
N ASN A 133 5.44 13.34 -2.26
CA ASN A 133 6.44 13.50 -1.23
C ASN A 133 7.54 12.44 -1.34
N LYS A 134 8.70 12.75 -0.78
CA LYS A 134 9.86 11.85 -0.63
C LYS A 134 10.11 11.55 0.84
N GLY A 135 10.87 10.50 1.10
CA GLY A 135 11.31 10.08 2.42
C GLY A 135 11.09 8.59 2.61
N GLY A 136 11.72 8.00 3.62
CA GLY A 136 11.61 6.57 3.89
C GLY A 136 10.24 6.16 4.41
N LEU A 137 9.97 4.86 4.31
CA LEU A 137 8.79 4.22 4.87
C LEU A 137 9.22 3.18 5.90
N ILE A 138 8.49 3.10 7.01
CA ILE A 138 8.67 2.04 7.99
C ILE A 138 7.45 1.11 8.01
N THR A 139 7.69 -0.20 7.89
CA THR A 139 6.65 -1.20 8.08
C THR A 139 6.60 -1.62 9.54
N HIS A 140 5.43 -1.48 10.16
CA HIS A 140 5.17 -1.74 11.57
C HIS A 140 4.23 -2.95 11.74
N ASP A 141 4.18 -3.51 12.96
CA ASP A 141 3.40 -4.71 13.27
C ASP A 141 1.89 -4.47 13.43
N ARG A 142 1.47 -3.23 13.64
CA ARG A 142 0.07 -2.84 13.88
C ARG A 142 -0.23 -1.42 13.41
N ILE A 143 -1.51 -1.10 13.39
CA ILE A 143 -1.97 0.28 13.13
C ILE A 143 -1.60 1.17 14.31
N VAL A 144 -0.85 2.24 14.04
CA VAL A 144 -0.48 3.24 15.04
C VAL A 144 -1.61 4.26 15.18
N ILE A 145 -2.20 4.32 16.36
CA ILE A 145 -3.43 5.09 16.63
C ILE A 145 -3.13 6.49 17.17
N HIS A 146 -2.11 6.61 18.04
CA HIS A 146 -1.84 7.82 18.79
C HIS A 146 -0.67 8.63 18.24
N THR A 147 -0.81 9.94 18.22
CA THR A 147 0.24 10.89 17.84
C THR A 147 1.50 10.75 18.67
N SER A 148 1.37 10.42 19.96
CA SER A 148 2.53 10.16 20.82
C SER A 148 3.39 9.02 20.35
N GLU A 149 2.77 7.96 19.84
CA GLU A 149 3.46 6.81 19.27
C GLU A 149 4.08 7.12 17.91
N LYS A 150 3.35 7.83 17.01
CA LYS A 150 3.92 8.33 15.75
C LYS A 150 5.20 9.13 15.99
N ARG A 151 5.19 10.02 16.99
CA ARG A 151 6.36 10.83 17.37
C ARG A 151 7.52 9.98 17.91
N ALA A 152 7.22 8.95 18.71
CA ALA A 152 8.24 8.04 19.20
C ALA A 152 8.90 7.27 18.06
N ILE A 153 8.11 6.74 17.12
CA ILE A 153 8.62 6.04 15.93
C ILE A 153 9.45 7.00 15.05
N ALA A 154 8.95 8.20 14.77
CA ALA A 154 9.67 9.20 13.98
C ALA A 154 11.00 9.62 14.65
N GLY A 155 11.07 9.68 15.98
CA GLY A 155 12.30 9.95 16.73
C GLY A 155 13.37 8.87 16.57
N VAL A 156 12.96 7.60 16.43
CA VAL A 156 13.87 6.47 16.17
C VAL A 156 14.24 6.37 14.69
N HIS A 157 13.33 6.76 13.80
CA HIS A 157 13.48 6.67 12.34
C HIS A 157 13.35 8.05 11.66
N PRO A 158 14.30 8.97 11.88
CA PRO A 158 14.16 10.38 11.45
C PRO A 158 14.10 10.57 9.93
N ASN A 159 14.56 9.59 9.16
CA ASN A 159 14.52 9.62 7.69
C ASN A 159 13.24 9.03 7.11
N CYS A 160 12.35 8.44 7.95
CA CYS A 160 11.08 7.89 7.51
C CYS A 160 9.97 8.94 7.63
N ALA A 161 9.26 9.17 6.54
CA ALA A 161 8.16 10.13 6.44
C ALA A 161 6.78 9.46 6.48
N SER A 162 6.72 8.14 6.37
CA SER A 162 5.48 7.36 6.36
C SER A 162 5.62 6.00 7.06
N LEU A 163 4.46 5.41 7.39
CA LEU A 163 4.35 4.15 8.12
C LEU A 163 3.21 3.31 7.55
N ASP A 164 3.47 2.02 7.35
CA ASP A 164 2.48 1.01 6.96
C ASP A 164 2.66 -0.32 7.71
N MET A 165 2.01 -1.40 7.21
CA MET A 165 2.11 -2.73 7.80
C MET A 165 2.57 -3.82 6.81
N GLU A 166 2.78 -3.49 5.53
CA GLU A 166 2.89 -4.50 4.46
C GLU A 166 4.03 -4.28 3.46
N SER A 167 4.54 -3.06 3.28
CA SER A 167 5.49 -2.76 2.20
C SER A 167 6.77 -3.57 2.29
N TYR A 168 7.37 -3.67 3.46
CA TYR A 168 8.66 -4.35 3.61
C TYR A 168 8.61 -5.83 3.19
N PRO A 169 7.69 -6.67 3.69
CA PRO A 169 7.63 -8.07 3.28
C PRO A 169 7.28 -8.25 1.80
N MET A 170 6.51 -7.34 1.19
CA MET A 170 6.25 -7.37 -0.25
C MET A 170 7.51 -7.04 -1.06
N ALA A 171 8.23 -5.98 -0.68
CA ALA A 171 9.49 -5.59 -1.30
C ALA A 171 10.57 -6.68 -1.14
N MET A 172 10.63 -7.32 0.03
CA MET A 172 11.56 -8.43 0.29
C MET A 172 11.33 -9.61 -0.68
N GLU A 173 10.09 -9.96 -0.99
CA GLU A 173 9.79 -11.03 -1.95
C GLU A 173 10.14 -10.61 -3.39
N ALA A 174 9.97 -9.33 -3.75
CA ALA A 174 10.42 -8.78 -5.02
C ALA A 174 11.95 -8.86 -5.16
N GLU A 175 12.70 -8.46 -4.12
CA GLU A 175 14.17 -8.56 -4.08
C GLU A 175 14.65 -10.01 -4.23
N LYS A 176 14.05 -10.95 -3.50
CA LYS A 176 14.38 -12.39 -3.62
C LYS A 176 14.15 -12.91 -5.03
N ALA A 177 13.09 -12.45 -5.68
CA ALA A 177 12.76 -12.84 -7.05
C ALA A 177 13.52 -12.04 -8.12
N LYS A 178 14.28 -11.02 -7.72
CA LYS A 178 15.00 -10.07 -8.61
C LYS A 178 14.06 -9.37 -9.60
N ILE A 179 12.84 -9.04 -9.13
CA ILE A 179 11.86 -8.32 -9.91
C ILE A 179 11.94 -6.84 -9.52
N PRO A 180 12.08 -5.91 -10.49
CA PRO A 180 12.05 -4.48 -10.22
C PRO A 180 10.75 -4.08 -9.51
N TRP A 181 10.84 -3.21 -8.52
CA TRP A 181 9.69 -2.82 -7.71
C TRP A 181 9.72 -1.35 -7.28
N ILE A 182 8.53 -0.85 -6.95
CA ILE A 182 8.31 0.48 -6.39
C ILE A 182 7.17 0.46 -5.40
N ILE A 183 7.16 1.44 -4.47
CA ILE A 183 6.08 1.64 -3.51
C ILE A 183 5.36 2.96 -3.81
N VAL A 184 4.02 2.93 -3.80
CA VAL A 184 3.14 4.10 -3.90
C VAL A 184 2.21 4.09 -2.69
N ARG A 185 2.30 5.10 -1.81
CA ARG A 185 1.47 5.20 -0.61
C ARG A 185 0.66 6.49 -0.60
N GLY A 186 -0.62 6.36 -0.28
CA GLY A 186 -1.50 7.49 -0.02
C GLY A 186 -1.71 7.67 1.47
N ILE A 187 -1.56 8.88 1.96
CA ILE A 187 -1.62 9.19 3.39
C ILE A 187 -3.07 9.32 3.84
N THR A 188 -3.49 8.51 4.82
CA THR A 188 -4.85 8.51 5.37
C THR A 188 -5.00 9.31 6.66
N ASP A 189 -3.90 9.53 7.38
CA ASP A 189 -3.90 10.23 8.67
C ASP A 189 -2.63 11.03 8.89
N ASP A 190 -2.79 12.22 9.41
CA ASP A 190 -1.70 13.16 9.66
C ASP A 190 -0.82 12.74 10.84
N PHE A 191 0.42 13.27 10.84
CA PHE A 191 1.39 13.09 11.93
C PHE A 191 0.88 13.56 13.29
N ASN A 192 0.09 14.65 13.30
CA ASN A 192 -0.43 15.30 14.53
C ASN A 192 -1.90 14.93 14.80
N GLU A 193 -2.43 13.88 14.20
CA GLU A 193 -3.82 13.47 14.35
C GLU A 193 -3.90 12.03 14.89
N ASP A 194 -4.67 11.86 15.98
CA ASP A 194 -5.04 10.52 16.44
C ASP A 194 -6.08 9.92 15.51
N MET A 195 -6.01 8.63 15.28
CA MET A 195 -7.05 7.94 14.51
C MET A 195 -8.39 7.99 15.24
N PRO A 196 -9.52 8.14 14.53
CA PRO A 196 -10.83 8.28 15.14
C PRO A 196 -11.26 7.02 15.91
N LEU A 197 -10.72 5.86 15.56
CA LEU A 197 -11.04 4.57 16.16
C LEU A 197 -9.79 3.69 16.22
N ASP A 198 -9.70 2.83 17.25
CA ASP A 198 -8.68 1.79 17.33
C ASP A 198 -9.07 0.61 16.42
N PHE A 199 -8.68 0.70 15.16
CA PHE A 199 -9.00 -0.30 14.15
C PHE A 199 -8.35 -1.67 14.42
N ASN A 200 -7.27 -1.75 15.21
CA ASN A 200 -6.65 -3.03 15.58
C ASN A 200 -7.65 -4.00 16.23
N ARG A 201 -8.66 -3.48 16.94
CA ARG A 201 -9.70 -4.26 17.61
C ARG A 201 -10.69 -4.91 16.64
N TYR A 202 -10.72 -4.48 15.40
CA TYR A 202 -11.74 -4.86 14.41
C TYR A 202 -11.12 -5.59 13.20
N VAL A 203 -9.82 -5.87 13.24
CA VAL A 203 -9.15 -6.68 12.21
C VAL A 203 -9.47 -8.15 12.47
N GLY A 204 -10.13 -8.78 11.50
CA GLY A 204 -10.46 -10.20 11.55
C GLY A 204 -9.29 -11.11 11.20
N ALA A 205 -9.50 -12.42 11.38
CA ALA A 205 -8.50 -13.44 11.04
C ALA A 205 -8.10 -13.45 9.56
N ASN A 206 -8.88 -12.84 8.67
CA ASN A 206 -8.60 -12.66 7.25
C ASN A 206 -7.74 -11.40 6.94
N GLY A 207 -7.34 -10.61 7.96
CA GLY A 207 -6.62 -9.36 7.80
C GLY A 207 -7.46 -8.21 7.24
N GLU A 208 -8.79 -8.30 7.36
CA GLU A 208 -9.72 -7.26 6.96
C GLU A 208 -10.41 -6.64 8.17
N THR A 209 -10.67 -5.35 8.10
CA THR A 209 -11.48 -4.68 9.10
C THR A 209 -12.95 -5.10 8.94
N SER A 210 -13.54 -5.62 10.01
CA SER A 210 -14.95 -5.99 10.03
C SER A 210 -15.85 -4.76 10.02
N ALA A 211 -16.51 -4.49 8.88
CA ALA A 211 -17.41 -3.34 8.73
C ALA A 211 -18.56 -3.37 9.73
N SER A 212 -19.10 -4.54 10.06
CA SER A 212 -20.19 -4.70 11.03
C SER A 212 -19.76 -4.35 12.47
N LEU A 213 -18.56 -4.79 12.87
CA LEU A 213 -18.01 -4.46 14.20
C LEU A 213 -17.64 -2.98 14.30
N VAL A 214 -17.08 -2.41 13.22
CA VAL A 214 -16.81 -0.95 13.16
C VAL A 214 -18.13 -0.17 13.25
N ALA A 215 -19.15 -0.55 12.47
CA ALA A 215 -20.47 0.10 12.53
C ALA A 215 -21.07 0.04 13.94
N LEU A 216 -21.02 -1.12 14.59
CA LEU A 216 -21.48 -1.28 15.98
C LEU A 216 -20.69 -0.38 16.95
N ALA A 217 -19.37 -0.33 16.82
CA ALA A 217 -18.52 0.50 17.67
C ALA A 217 -18.80 2.00 17.49
N VAL A 218 -19.10 2.42 16.26
CA VAL A 218 -19.47 3.80 15.91
C VAL A 218 -20.87 4.13 16.46
N CYS A 219 -21.84 3.22 16.35
CA CYS A 219 -23.17 3.39 16.95
C CYS A 219 -23.09 3.58 18.46
N LEU A 220 -22.23 2.82 19.15
CA LEU A 220 -22.01 2.95 20.59
C LEU A 220 -21.27 4.24 20.97
N ARG A 221 -20.65 4.93 20.00
CA ARG A 221 -19.90 6.17 20.15
C ARG A 221 -20.36 7.20 19.13
N PHE A 222 -21.65 7.51 19.14
CA PHE A 222 -22.29 8.35 18.11
C PHE A 222 -21.60 9.72 17.90
N TRP A 223 -20.92 10.25 18.92
CA TRP A 223 -20.13 11.49 18.80
C TRP A 223 -18.92 11.36 17.86
N LYS A 224 -18.50 10.12 17.53
CA LYS A 224 -17.41 9.86 16.56
C LYS A 224 -17.89 9.73 15.11
N ILE A 225 -19.19 9.74 14.87
CA ILE A 225 -19.78 9.60 13.53
C ILE A 225 -19.20 10.63 12.53
N PRO A 226 -19.13 11.93 12.85
CA PRO A 226 -18.59 12.91 11.91
C PRO A 226 -17.14 12.63 11.53
N ALA A 227 -16.28 12.30 12.50
CA ALA A 227 -14.88 11.97 12.26
C ALA A 227 -14.71 10.69 11.42
N MET A 228 -15.57 9.69 11.61
CA MET A 228 -15.56 8.45 10.83
C MET A 228 -16.02 8.68 9.39
N ILE A 229 -17.01 9.54 9.17
CA ILE A 229 -17.44 9.92 7.81
C ILE A 229 -16.34 10.67 7.08
N ASP A 230 -15.70 11.63 7.76
CA ASP A 230 -14.57 12.38 7.19
C ASP A 230 -13.40 11.47 6.86
N PHE A 231 -13.03 10.58 7.78
CA PHE A 231 -11.99 9.58 7.55
C PHE A 231 -12.32 8.67 6.36
N GLY A 232 -13.55 8.17 6.25
CA GLY A 232 -13.98 7.31 5.15
C GLY A 232 -13.96 8.03 3.79
N LYS A 233 -14.43 9.28 3.71
CA LYS A 233 -14.39 10.10 2.51
C LYS A 233 -12.95 10.35 2.06
N ASN A 234 -12.09 10.68 3.01
CA ASN A 234 -10.68 10.94 2.73
C ASN A 234 -9.95 9.68 2.25
N ALA A 235 -10.20 8.53 2.90
CA ALA A 235 -9.63 7.26 2.47
C ALA A 235 -10.05 6.93 1.02
N GLN A 236 -11.31 7.20 0.63
CA GLN A 236 -11.75 7.00 -0.76
C GLN A 236 -11.02 7.94 -1.73
N GLN A 237 -10.96 9.24 -1.45
CA GLN A 237 -10.24 10.20 -2.27
C GLN A 237 -8.74 9.86 -2.40
N THR A 238 -8.16 9.36 -1.31
CA THR A 238 -6.76 8.92 -1.30
C THR A 238 -6.57 7.65 -2.14
N ALA A 239 -7.51 6.70 -2.10
CA ALA A 239 -7.48 5.51 -2.95
C ALA A 239 -7.57 5.88 -4.45
N ASP A 240 -8.42 6.86 -4.81
CA ASP A 240 -8.53 7.34 -6.18
C ASP A 240 -7.21 7.97 -6.66
N LYS A 241 -6.55 8.79 -5.82
CA LYS A 241 -5.21 9.35 -6.13
C LYS A 241 -4.13 8.28 -6.26
N ILE A 242 -4.17 7.22 -5.44
CA ILE A 242 -3.27 6.06 -5.59
C ILE A 242 -3.50 5.43 -6.96
N ALA A 243 -4.75 5.20 -7.35
CA ALA A 243 -5.09 4.61 -8.65
C ALA A 243 -4.59 5.48 -9.82
N ASP A 244 -4.80 6.80 -9.77
CA ASP A 244 -4.29 7.74 -10.77
C ASP A 244 -2.76 7.73 -10.85
N THR A 245 -2.08 7.66 -9.70
CA THR A 245 -0.61 7.58 -9.65
C THR A 245 -0.10 6.27 -10.25
N VAL A 246 -0.73 5.14 -9.89
CA VAL A 246 -0.42 3.80 -10.42
C VAL A 246 -0.65 3.77 -11.93
N HIS A 247 -1.76 4.33 -12.42
CA HIS A 247 -2.07 4.44 -13.84
C HIS A 247 -0.96 5.16 -14.62
N ASN A 248 -0.61 6.37 -14.20
CA ASN A 248 0.43 7.15 -14.85
C ASN A 248 1.80 6.45 -14.81
N PHE A 249 2.07 5.74 -13.72
CA PHE A 249 3.29 4.97 -13.59
C PHE A 249 3.34 3.78 -14.58
N ILE A 250 2.23 3.04 -14.72
CA ILE A 250 2.13 1.95 -15.70
C ILE A 250 2.42 2.45 -17.12
N LEU A 251 1.88 3.63 -17.48
CA LEU A 251 2.15 4.24 -18.78
C LEU A 251 3.63 4.62 -18.98
N SER A 252 4.35 4.95 -17.92
CA SER A 252 5.78 5.28 -18.00
C SER A 252 6.69 4.06 -18.13
N LEU A 253 6.20 2.86 -17.76
CA LEU A 253 6.92 1.58 -17.85
C LEU A 253 6.72 0.85 -19.19
N ALA A 254 5.82 1.33 -20.04
CA ALA A 254 5.50 0.75 -21.34
C ALA A 254 6.44 1.23 -22.43
#